data_a8a4792627f3bec6cca5c8043b5116d6
#
_entry.id   a8a4792627f3bec6cca5c8043b5116d6
#
_cell.length_a   1.000
_cell.length_b   1.000
_cell.length_c   1.000
_cell.angle_alpha   90.00
_cell.angle_beta   90.00
_cell.angle_gamma   90.00
#
_symmetry.space_group_name_H-M   'P 1'
#
loop_
_entity.id
_entity.type
_entity.pdbx_description
1 polymer ?
#
loop_
_entity_poly.entity_id
_entity_poly.type
_entity_poly.pdbx_seq_one_letter_code
_entity_poly.pdbx_strand_id
1 'polypeptide(L)'
;ILGVPVFWLILYTMSGYYNNVFSKSRLKELGQTFIVILLGVVILFFVTIIDDIIVSYKSYYISFLMLFSLQFILTYFFRLIITTRTARKIHRKEIGFNTLIVGSNGNACAIYEEMENQMYSSGNIIVGFVNVFDKQEYKVEKYIPHLGFYKDAAKIIKEHDIEEVIIAIERSEIETI
;
A
#
# COMPACT_ATOMS: atom_id res chain seq x y z
N ILE A 1 6.93 18.32 27.47
CA ILE A 1 5.97 18.64 26.38
C ILE A 1 6.39 17.99 25.06
N LEU A 2 7.68 17.89 24.71
CA LEU A 2 8.16 17.26 23.46
C LEU A 2 8.14 15.71 23.48
N GLY A 3 8.09 15.07 24.65
CA GLY A 3 8.11 13.60 24.78
C GLY A 3 6.92 12.90 24.15
N VAL A 4 5.72 13.47 24.28
CA VAL A 4 4.48 12.86 23.75
C VAL A 4 4.47 12.79 22.21
N PRO A 5 4.79 13.85 21.46
CA PRO A 5 4.91 13.76 20.01
C PRO A 5 5.99 12.77 19.54
N VAL A 6 7.14 12.73 20.19
CA VAL A 6 8.22 11.78 19.87
C VAL A 6 7.77 10.34 20.10
N PHE A 7 7.10 10.07 21.21
CA PHE A 7 6.51 8.75 21.49
C PHE A 7 5.56 8.30 20.38
N TRP A 8 4.63 9.17 19.94
CA TRP A 8 3.72 8.86 18.87
C TRP A 8 4.41 8.61 17.51
N LEU A 9 5.44 9.40 17.19
CA LEU A 9 6.23 9.19 15.98
C LEU A 9 6.90 7.81 15.99
N ILE A 10 7.52 7.42 17.09
CA ILE A 10 8.17 6.11 17.24
C ILE A 10 7.13 5.01 17.08
N LEU A 11 5.98 5.11 17.75
CA LEU A 11 4.92 4.11 17.72
C LEU A 11 4.35 3.93 16.31
N TYR A 12 4.10 5.02 15.58
CA TYR A 12 3.61 4.97 14.21
C TYR A 12 4.63 4.40 13.24
N THR A 13 5.91 4.71 13.42
CA THR A 13 6.99 4.14 12.60
C THR A 13 7.11 2.64 12.80
N MET A 14 7.14 2.18 14.05
CA MET A 14 7.19 0.75 14.39
C MET A 14 5.95 -0.02 13.89
N SER A 15 4.78 0.60 13.88
CA SER A 15 3.54 0.00 13.42
C SER A 15 3.39 -0.04 11.90
N GLY A 16 4.41 0.36 11.12
CA GLY A 16 4.39 0.33 9.67
C GLY A 16 3.37 1.28 9.04
N TYR A 17 3.08 2.39 9.71
CA TYR A 17 2.12 3.39 9.20
C TYR A 17 2.56 4.01 7.88
N TYR A 18 3.87 4.15 7.70
CA TYR A 18 4.47 4.78 6.52
C TYR A 18 4.76 3.79 5.39
N ASN A 19 4.57 2.47 5.62
CA ASN A 19 4.80 1.45 4.62
C ASN A 19 3.52 1.17 3.83
N ASN A 20 3.64 1.10 2.50
CA ASN A 20 2.58 0.68 1.58
C ASN A 20 1.25 1.44 1.75
N VAL A 21 1.28 2.76 1.65
CA VAL A 21 0.09 3.62 1.75
C VAL A 21 -0.92 3.36 0.61
N PHE A 22 -0.45 2.81 -0.50
CA PHE A 22 -1.19 2.71 -1.76
C PHE A 22 -2.14 1.50 -1.85
N SER A 23 -1.83 0.39 -1.17
CA SER A 23 -2.56 -0.89 -1.31
C SER A 23 -3.47 -1.25 -0.12
N LYS A 24 -3.69 -0.33 0.85
CA LYS A 24 -4.46 -0.65 2.05
C LYS A 24 -5.95 -0.37 1.87
N SER A 25 -6.80 -1.35 2.17
CA SER A 25 -8.24 -1.12 2.27
C SER A 25 -8.56 -0.18 3.45
N ARG A 26 -9.57 0.69 3.30
CA ARG A 26 -10.00 1.65 4.34
C ARG A 26 -10.31 0.98 5.67
N LEU A 27 -10.90 -0.23 5.62
CA LEU A 27 -11.23 -1.00 6.82
C LEU A 27 -9.99 -1.49 7.55
N LYS A 28 -8.99 -1.97 6.82
CA LYS A 28 -7.70 -2.41 7.39
C LYS A 28 -6.96 -1.23 8.02
N GLU A 29 -7.03 -0.07 7.40
CA GLU A 29 -6.43 1.16 7.90
C GLU A 29 -7.11 1.65 9.20
N LEU A 30 -8.44 1.60 9.27
CA LEU A 30 -9.21 1.92 10.48
C LEU A 30 -8.84 0.96 11.62
N GLY A 31 -8.83 -0.35 11.36
CA GLY A 31 -8.47 -1.35 12.37
C GLY A 31 -7.04 -1.19 12.89
N GLN A 32 -6.07 -0.97 11.99
CA GLN A 32 -4.69 -0.71 12.38
C GLN A 32 -4.58 0.56 13.23
N THR A 33 -5.26 1.64 12.84
CA THR A 33 -5.28 2.91 13.57
C THR A 33 -5.87 2.73 14.96
N PHE A 34 -6.98 2.01 15.06
CA PHE A 34 -7.64 1.74 16.34
C PHE A 34 -6.71 1.00 17.31
N ILE A 35 -6.09 -0.10 16.86
CA ILE A 35 -5.21 -0.92 17.72
C ILE A 35 -3.98 -0.13 18.16
N VAL A 36 -3.33 0.59 17.26
CA VAL A 36 -2.12 1.33 17.58
C VAL A 36 -2.40 2.48 18.54
N ILE A 37 -3.50 3.19 18.36
CA ILE A 37 -3.89 4.27 19.28
C ILE A 37 -4.30 3.71 20.64
N LEU A 38 -5.03 2.59 20.67
CA LEU A 38 -5.39 1.94 21.92
C LEU A 38 -4.14 1.58 22.72
N LEU A 39 -3.15 0.94 22.09
CA LEU A 39 -1.88 0.60 22.75
C LEU A 39 -1.14 1.85 23.22
N GLY A 40 -1.01 2.87 22.38
CA GLY A 40 -0.32 4.09 22.74
C GLY A 40 -0.99 4.85 23.87
N VAL A 41 -2.32 4.91 23.88
CA VAL A 41 -3.10 5.56 24.94
C VAL A 41 -2.97 4.78 26.26
N VAL A 42 -2.99 3.44 26.21
CA VAL A 42 -2.77 2.63 27.41
C VAL A 42 -1.41 2.91 28.03
N ILE A 43 -0.34 2.94 27.22
CA ILE A 43 1.02 3.25 27.69
C ILE A 43 1.08 4.64 28.31
N LEU A 44 0.60 5.66 27.59
CA LEU A 44 0.60 7.04 28.07
C LEU A 44 -0.24 7.21 29.34
N PHE A 45 -1.38 6.52 29.41
CA PHE A 45 -2.25 6.55 30.56
C PHE A 45 -1.54 6.01 31.81
N PHE A 46 -0.85 4.89 31.71
CA PHE A 46 -0.07 4.37 32.84
C PHE A 46 1.11 5.28 33.23
N VAL A 47 1.77 5.89 32.25
CA VAL A 47 2.86 6.83 32.52
C VAL A 47 2.36 8.09 33.25
N THR A 48 1.18 8.60 32.88
CA THR A 48 0.60 9.79 33.49
C THR A 48 -0.02 9.51 34.87
N ILE A 49 -0.57 8.31 35.11
CA ILE A 49 -1.12 7.94 36.42
C ILE A 49 -0.06 7.87 37.52
N ILE A 50 1.19 7.54 37.20
CA ILE A 50 2.25 7.40 38.20
C ILE A 50 2.51 8.72 38.94
N ASP A 51 2.17 9.85 38.32
CA ASP A 51 2.49 11.19 38.87
C ASP A 51 1.25 11.95 39.39
N ASP A 52 0.03 11.39 39.27
CA ASP A 52 -1.23 12.10 39.58
C ASP A 52 -1.96 11.51 40.79
N ILE A 53 -2.25 12.37 41.80
CA ILE A 53 -3.12 12.04 42.92
C ILE A 53 -4.57 12.21 42.50
N ILE A 54 -5.17 11.16 41.95
CA ILE A 54 -6.57 11.19 41.49
C ILE A 54 -7.50 10.71 42.60
N VAL A 55 -8.49 11.54 42.92
CA VAL A 55 -9.42 11.37 44.04
C VAL A 55 -10.55 10.37 43.77
N SER A 56 -10.81 10.00 42.46
CA SER A 56 -11.94 9.14 42.08
C SER A 56 -11.65 8.23 40.89
N TYR A 57 -12.03 6.97 40.98
CA TYR A 57 -11.91 6.00 39.88
C TYR A 57 -12.67 6.42 38.61
N LYS A 58 -13.78 7.16 38.75
CA LYS A 58 -14.55 7.67 37.60
C LYS A 58 -13.73 8.63 36.72
N SER A 59 -12.87 9.43 37.35
CA SER A 59 -11.99 10.36 36.64
C SER A 59 -10.99 9.62 35.73
N TYR A 60 -10.51 8.46 36.14
CA TYR A 60 -9.62 7.65 35.34
C TYR A 60 -10.27 7.19 34.03
N TYR A 61 -11.50 6.67 34.09
CA TYR A 61 -12.22 6.23 32.88
C TYR A 61 -12.51 7.39 31.93
N ILE A 62 -12.92 8.52 32.49
CA ILE A 62 -13.23 9.73 31.70
C ILE A 62 -11.95 10.24 31.01
N SER A 63 -10.85 10.34 31.75
CA SER A 63 -9.55 10.78 31.20
C SER A 63 -9.03 9.84 30.12
N PHE A 64 -9.11 8.53 30.34
CA PHE A 64 -8.72 7.52 29.36
C PHE A 64 -9.58 7.66 28.08
N LEU A 65 -10.91 7.70 28.23
CA LEU A 65 -11.82 7.77 27.10
C LEU A 65 -11.64 9.08 26.31
N MET A 66 -11.44 10.19 27.02
CA MET A 66 -11.22 11.49 26.40
C MET A 66 -9.89 11.51 25.62
N LEU A 67 -8.82 11.00 26.22
CA LEU A 67 -7.50 10.91 25.59
C LEU A 67 -7.53 10.00 24.36
N PHE A 68 -8.19 8.84 24.48
CA PHE A 68 -8.36 7.90 23.37
C PHE A 68 -9.18 8.53 22.23
N SER A 69 -10.34 9.10 22.55
CA SER A 69 -11.23 9.68 21.55
C SER A 69 -10.59 10.84 20.81
N LEU A 70 -9.94 11.74 21.54
CA LEU A 70 -9.24 12.88 20.94
C LEU A 70 -8.13 12.42 19.98
N GLN A 71 -7.29 11.52 20.44
CA GLN A 71 -6.17 11.01 19.65
C GLN A 71 -6.66 10.22 18.43
N PHE A 72 -7.70 9.40 18.61
CA PHE A 72 -8.27 8.60 17.52
C PHE A 72 -8.90 9.49 16.45
N ILE A 73 -9.74 10.44 16.84
CA ILE A 73 -10.41 11.36 15.90
C ILE A 73 -9.37 12.17 15.12
N LEU A 74 -8.40 12.78 15.81
CA LEU A 74 -7.35 13.58 15.17
C LEU A 74 -6.55 12.72 14.18
N THR A 75 -6.01 11.60 14.62
CA THR A 75 -5.15 10.76 13.78
C THR A 75 -5.91 10.19 12.59
N TYR A 76 -7.11 9.65 12.83
CA TYR A 76 -7.90 9.03 11.78
C TYR A 76 -8.40 10.05 10.75
N PHE A 77 -8.80 11.23 11.19
CA PHE A 77 -9.29 12.31 10.32
C PHE A 77 -8.20 12.77 9.34
N PHE A 78 -7.00 13.11 9.83
CA PHE A 78 -5.90 13.53 8.96
C PHE A 78 -5.48 12.40 8.02
N ARG A 79 -5.43 11.19 8.52
CA ARG A 79 -5.08 10.03 7.73
C ARG A 79 -6.10 9.77 6.62
N LEU A 80 -7.38 9.86 6.92
CA LEU A 80 -8.47 9.69 5.94
C LEU A 80 -8.41 10.74 4.82
N ILE A 81 -8.03 11.97 5.14
CA ILE A 81 -7.83 13.03 4.13
C ILE A 81 -6.66 12.65 3.21
N ILE A 82 -5.52 12.26 3.78
CA ILE A 82 -4.31 11.91 3.00
C ILE A 82 -4.58 10.70 2.10
N THR A 83 -5.10 9.61 2.65
CA THR A 83 -5.42 8.40 1.89
C THR A 83 -6.45 8.63 0.81
N THR A 84 -7.48 9.44 1.08
CA THR A 84 -8.49 9.77 0.07
C THR A 84 -7.91 10.61 -1.07
N ARG A 85 -7.04 11.57 -0.75
CA ARG A 85 -6.35 12.37 -1.79
C ARG A 85 -5.42 11.51 -2.63
N THR A 86 -4.65 10.63 -2.00
CA THR A 86 -3.76 9.71 -2.70
C THR A 86 -4.53 8.74 -3.59
N ALA A 87 -5.58 8.12 -3.09
CA ALA A 87 -6.43 7.23 -3.88
C ALA A 87 -7.06 7.95 -5.10
N ARG A 88 -7.48 9.21 -4.95
CA ARG A 88 -7.99 9.99 -6.10
C ARG A 88 -6.91 10.25 -7.16
N LYS A 89 -5.67 10.50 -6.76
CA LYS A 89 -4.57 10.69 -7.72
C LYS A 89 -4.24 9.39 -8.48
N ILE A 90 -4.29 8.26 -7.79
CA ILE A 90 -4.13 6.93 -8.41
C ILE A 90 -5.25 6.68 -9.43
N HIS A 91 -6.52 6.90 -9.04
CA HIS A 91 -7.65 6.71 -9.95
C HIS A 91 -7.61 7.64 -11.18
N ARG A 92 -6.97 8.79 -11.07
CA ARG A 92 -6.77 9.72 -12.20
C ARG A 92 -5.53 9.41 -13.04
N LYS A 93 -4.82 8.34 -12.76
CA LYS A 93 -3.55 7.98 -13.42
C LYS A 93 -2.46 9.08 -13.27
N GLU A 94 -2.58 9.96 -12.26
CA GLU A 94 -1.57 10.99 -11.96
C GLU A 94 -0.34 10.41 -11.23
N ILE A 95 -0.56 9.35 -10.48
CA ILE A 95 0.46 8.57 -9.76
C ILE A 95 0.17 7.10 -10.03
N GLY A 96 1.20 6.35 -10.37
CA GLY A 96 1.07 4.93 -10.61
C GLY A 96 2.39 4.22 -10.40
N PHE A 97 2.33 2.88 -10.42
CA PHE A 97 3.46 1.98 -10.25
C PHE A 97 3.90 1.45 -11.60
N ASN A 98 5.15 1.64 -11.95
CA ASN A 98 5.72 1.05 -13.14
C ASN A 98 5.60 -0.48 -13.05
N THR A 99 4.81 -1.05 -13.93
CA THR A 99 4.44 -2.47 -13.89
C THR A 99 4.96 -3.18 -15.13
N LEU A 100 5.62 -4.32 -14.91
CA LEU A 100 6.11 -5.22 -15.95
C LEU A 100 5.19 -6.43 -16.06
N ILE A 101 4.82 -6.82 -17.28
CA ILE A 101 4.08 -8.06 -17.52
C ILE A 101 5.07 -9.15 -17.92
N VAL A 102 5.05 -10.28 -17.20
CA VAL A 102 5.79 -11.49 -17.57
C VAL A 102 4.84 -12.43 -18.29
N GLY A 103 5.03 -12.59 -19.58
CA GLY A 103 4.18 -13.36 -20.49
C GLY A 103 3.87 -12.58 -21.77
N SER A 104 3.63 -13.28 -22.87
CA SER A 104 3.46 -12.69 -24.20
C SER A 104 2.22 -13.19 -24.94
N ASN A 105 1.41 -14.03 -24.27
CA ASN A 105 0.30 -14.78 -24.86
C ASN A 105 -1.08 -14.16 -24.56
N GLY A 106 -2.13 -14.95 -24.76
CA GLY A 106 -3.53 -14.56 -24.55
C GLY A 106 -3.82 -14.07 -23.14
N ASN A 107 -3.20 -14.67 -22.11
CA ASN A 107 -3.37 -14.24 -20.73
C ASN A 107 -2.81 -12.83 -20.50
N ALA A 108 -1.65 -12.51 -21.09
CA ALA A 108 -1.07 -11.17 -21.02
C ALA A 108 -1.95 -10.12 -21.69
N CYS A 109 -2.53 -10.44 -22.87
CA CYS A 109 -3.48 -9.57 -23.54
C CYS A 109 -4.74 -9.35 -22.70
N ALA A 110 -5.32 -10.42 -22.14
CA ALA A 110 -6.54 -10.35 -21.35
C ALA A 110 -6.33 -9.48 -20.09
N ILE A 111 -5.22 -9.66 -19.40
CA ILE A 111 -4.87 -8.84 -18.22
C ILE A 111 -4.67 -7.37 -18.62
N TYR A 112 -3.97 -7.12 -19.72
CA TYR A 112 -3.78 -5.74 -20.22
C TYR A 112 -5.12 -5.07 -20.52
N GLU A 113 -5.99 -5.75 -21.31
CA GLU A 113 -7.30 -5.23 -21.67
C GLU A 113 -8.20 -5.02 -20.44
N GLU A 114 -8.16 -5.94 -19.47
CA GLU A 114 -8.92 -5.80 -18.23
C GLU A 114 -8.45 -4.57 -17.44
N MET A 115 -7.14 -4.35 -17.33
CA MET A 115 -6.58 -3.21 -16.59
C MET A 115 -6.87 -1.87 -17.29
N GLU A 116 -6.80 -1.81 -18.62
CA GLU A 116 -7.11 -0.58 -19.35
C GLU A 116 -8.61 -0.25 -19.36
N ASN A 117 -9.48 -1.26 -19.37
CA ASN A 117 -10.93 -1.09 -19.37
C ASN A 117 -11.53 -0.88 -17.97
N GLN A 118 -10.75 -0.96 -16.90
CA GLN A 118 -11.24 -0.68 -15.55
C GLN A 118 -11.70 0.77 -15.41
N MET A 119 -12.91 0.96 -14.89
CA MET A 119 -13.50 2.29 -14.60
C MET A 119 -12.63 3.11 -13.65
N TYR A 120 -11.91 2.44 -12.74
CA TYR A 120 -10.97 3.04 -11.79
C TYR A 120 -9.61 2.37 -11.96
N SER A 121 -8.59 3.15 -12.23
CA SER A 121 -7.22 2.63 -12.34
C SER A 121 -6.79 1.94 -11.04
N SER A 122 -6.18 0.77 -11.17
CA SER A 122 -5.51 0.06 -10.07
C SER A 122 -4.23 0.75 -9.61
N GLY A 123 -3.74 1.71 -10.39
CA GLY A 123 -2.47 2.40 -10.16
C GLY A 123 -1.31 1.83 -10.97
N ASN A 124 -1.52 0.75 -11.71
CA ASN A 124 -0.47 0.16 -12.53
C ASN A 124 -0.29 0.96 -13.84
N ILE A 125 0.94 1.34 -14.13
CA ILE A 125 1.38 1.89 -15.41
C ILE A 125 2.19 0.81 -16.10
N ILE A 126 1.62 0.18 -17.13
CA ILE A 126 2.29 -0.92 -17.81
C ILE A 126 3.38 -0.35 -18.71
N VAL A 127 4.63 -0.62 -18.34
CA VAL A 127 5.84 -0.13 -19.05
C VAL A 127 6.16 -1.02 -20.26
N GLY A 128 5.90 -2.32 -20.14
CA GLY A 128 6.15 -3.28 -21.20
C GLY A 128 6.00 -4.72 -20.72
N PHE A 129 6.42 -5.64 -21.57
CA PHE A 129 6.39 -7.08 -21.23
C PHE A 129 7.72 -7.76 -21.51
N VAL A 130 7.92 -8.91 -20.83
CA VAL A 130 9.00 -9.85 -21.11
C VAL A 130 8.43 -11.20 -21.52
N ASN A 131 9.02 -11.83 -22.50
CA ASN A 131 8.62 -13.16 -22.95
C ASN A 131 9.30 -14.26 -22.14
N VAL A 132 8.64 -15.41 -22.03
CA VAL A 132 9.19 -16.63 -21.41
C VAL A 132 9.78 -17.56 -22.48
N PHE A 133 9.14 -17.65 -23.64
CA PHE A 133 9.60 -18.39 -24.80
C PHE A 133 9.78 -17.50 -26.00
N ASP A 134 10.80 -17.78 -26.81
CA ASP A 134 10.94 -17.14 -28.11
C ASP A 134 9.86 -17.63 -29.08
N LYS A 135 9.11 -16.69 -29.62
CA LYS A 135 8.07 -16.89 -30.65
C LYS A 135 8.30 -15.89 -31.78
N GLN A 136 7.84 -16.23 -32.98
CA GLN A 136 7.93 -15.32 -34.13
C GLN A 136 7.09 -14.06 -33.96
N GLU A 137 5.97 -14.15 -33.21
CA GLU A 137 5.08 -13.02 -32.92
C GLU A 137 4.56 -13.12 -31.50
N TYR A 138 4.49 -11.97 -30.83
CA TYR A 138 3.92 -11.84 -29.49
C TYR A 138 2.58 -11.11 -29.57
N LYS A 139 1.51 -11.74 -29.10
CA LYS A 139 0.16 -11.18 -29.17
C LYS A 139 0.03 -9.84 -28.46
N VAL A 140 0.74 -9.66 -27.35
CA VAL A 140 0.67 -8.46 -26.51
C VAL A 140 1.52 -7.30 -27.04
N GLU A 141 2.41 -7.55 -28.01
CA GLU A 141 3.29 -6.52 -28.62
C GLU A 141 2.49 -5.43 -29.37
N LYS A 142 1.25 -5.71 -29.74
CA LYS A 142 0.34 -4.72 -30.33
C LYS A 142 -0.05 -3.59 -29.38
N TYR A 143 0.05 -3.83 -28.08
CA TYR A 143 -0.42 -2.93 -27.03
C TYR A 143 0.72 -2.30 -26.25
N ILE A 144 1.78 -3.07 -25.95
CA ILE A 144 2.88 -2.65 -25.08
C ILE A 144 4.23 -3.10 -25.66
N PRO A 145 5.33 -2.33 -25.43
CA PRO A 145 6.63 -2.66 -25.96
C PRO A 145 7.22 -3.94 -25.37
N HIS A 146 7.92 -4.68 -26.19
CA HIS A 146 8.74 -5.83 -25.78
C HIS A 146 10.06 -5.33 -25.18
N LEU A 147 10.32 -5.64 -23.90
CA LEU A 147 11.53 -5.19 -23.19
C LEU A 147 12.65 -6.22 -23.16
N GLY A 148 12.33 -7.49 -23.44
CA GLY A 148 13.33 -8.55 -23.47
C GLY A 148 12.83 -9.89 -22.95
N PHE A 149 13.77 -10.75 -22.55
CA PHE A 149 13.51 -12.09 -22.08
C PHE A 149 13.41 -12.14 -20.55
N TYR A 150 12.59 -13.04 -19.99
CA TYR A 150 12.37 -13.12 -18.54
C TYR A 150 13.65 -13.31 -17.72
N LYS A 151 14.69 -13.96 -18.30
CA LYS A 151 16.00 -14.14 -17.63
C LYS A 151 16.71 -12.82 -17.35
N ASP A 152 16.43 -11.81 -18.16
CA ASP A 152 16.99 -10.46 -18.01
C ASP A 152 16.09 -9.54 -17.16
N ALA A 153 15.00 -10.08 -16.60
CA ALA A 153 14.01 -9.30 -15.84
C ALA A 153 14.63 -8.48 -14.71
N ALA A 154 15.65 -9.02 -14.01
CA ALA A 154 16.33 -8.31 -12.93
C ALA A 154 17.06 -7.03 -13.43
N LYS A 155 17.55 -7.02 -14.65
CA LYS A 155 18.16 -5.86 -15.30
C LYS A 155 17.09 -4.88 -15.75
N ILE A 156 16.05 -5.37 -16.41
CA ILE A 156 14.92 -4.58 -16.92
C ILE A 156 14.19 -3.87 -15.76
N ILE A 157 13.99 -4.55 -14.62
CA ILE A 157 13.38 -3.98 -13.41
C ILE A 157 14.17 -2.74 -12.95
N LYS A 158 15.49 -2.79 -12.97
CA LYS A 158 16.33 -1.67 -12.56
C LYS A 158 16.41 -0.55 -13.58
N GLU A 159 16.43 -0.89 -14.88
CA GLU A 159 16.54 0.10 -15.97
C GLU A 159 15.25 0.93 -16.15
N HIS A 160 14.11 0.32 -15.88
CA HIS A 160 12.79 0.96 -16.06
C HIS A 160 12.12 1.33 -14.74
N ASP A 161 12.83 1.26 -13.60
CA ASP A 161 12.28 1.54 -12.27
C ASP A 161 10.95 0.81 -12.04
N ILE A 162 10.91 -0.50 -12.33
CA ILE A 162 9.72 -1.34 -12.18
C ILE A 162 9.48 -1.58 -10.70
N GLU A 163 8.28 -1.26 -10.24
CA GLU A 163 7.83 -1.43 -8.86
C GLU A 163 6.96 -2.66 -8.66
N GLU A 164 6.23 -3.07 -9.72
CA GLU A 164 5.36 -4.25 -9.68
C GLU A 164 5.57 -5.15 -10.90
N VAL A 165 5.40 -6.45 -10.68
CA VAL A 165 5.50 -7.46 -11.74
C VAL A 165 4.24 -8.31 -11.74
N ILE A 166 3.57 -8.38 -12.89
CA ILE A 166 2.39 -9.21 -13.10
C ILE A 166 2.80 -10.45 -13.89
N ILE A 167 2.59 -11.61 -13.31
CA ILE A 167 2.90 -12.89 -13.96
C ILE A 167 1.66 -13.36 -14.72
N ALA A 168 1.72 -13.27 -16.05
CA ALA A 168 0.63 -13.59 -16.99
C ALA A 168 1.00 -14.75 -17.93
N ILE A 169 1.55 -15.81 -17.35
CA ILE A 169 2.01 -17.00 -18.10
C ILE A 169 0.88 -17.99 -18.32
N GLU A 170 1.02 -18.82 -19.34
CA GLU A 170 0.13 -19.95 -19.60
C GLU A 170 0.64 -21.20 -18.86
N ARG A 171 -0.25 -22.21 -18.66
CA ARG A 171 0.14 -23.45 -17.97
C ARG A 171 1.30 -24.17 -18.64
N SER A 172 1.40 -24.11 -19.95
CA SER A 172 2.50 -24.65 -20.75
C SER A 172 3.85 -23.98 -20.50
N GLU A 173 3.84 -22.79 -19.92
CA GLU A 173 5.04 -21.97 -19.65
C GLU A 173 5.54 -22.15 -18.21
N ILE A 174 4.71 -22.69 -17.31
CA ILE A 174 5.05 -22.86 -15.88
C ILE A 174 6.17 -23.87 -15.66
N GLU A 175 6.24 -24.93 -16.47
CA GLU A 175 7.25 -26.01 -16.33
C GLU A 175 8.66 -25.57 -16.72
N THR A 176 8.82 -24.36 -17.26
CA THR A 176 10.11 -23.88 -17.83
C THR A 176 10.74 -22.77 -16.98
N ILE A 177 10.03 -22.25 -15.99
CA ILE A 177 10.50 -21.22 -15.05
C ILE A 177 11.00 -21.89 -13.77
#